data_3ecdd4397c0f5303b8228ba1fa22164a
#
_entry.id   3ecdd4397c0f5303b8228ba1fa22164a
#
_cell.length_a   1.000
_cell.length_b   1.000
_cell.length_c   1.000
_cell.angle_alpha   90.00
_cell.angle_beta   90.00
_cell.angle_gamma   90.00
#
_symmetry.space_group_name_H-M   'P 1'
#
loop_
_entity.id
_entity.type
_entity.pdbx_description
1 polymer ?
#
loop_
_entity_poly.entity_id
_entity_poly.type
_entity_poly.pdbx_seq_one_letter_code
_entity_poly.pdbx_strand_id
1 'polypeptide(L)'
;MEISHDQVGPDIVVVKLAGRVMMGSESEQITNLVSNRLKRSNRVIIFDLSRVTTIDSTGIGRFISSYHLIAAAKGQMRIAAAPDLLKRVFHVSRLDTVFRLYATVDDACKED
;
A
#
# COMPACT_ATOMS: atom_id res chain seq x y z
N MET A 1 -12.03 -4.67 -7.40
CA MET A 1 -10.79 -3.89 -7.15
C MET A 1 -9.98 -3.80 -8.42
N GLU A 2 -9.48 -2.64 -8.72
CA GLU A 2 -8.52 -2.46 -9.80
C GLU A 2 -7.15 -2.21 -9.21
N ILE A 3 -6.11 -2.72 -9.84
CA ILE A 3 -4.73 -2.55 -9.40
C ILE A 3 -3.84 -2.24 -10.59
N SER A 4 -2.99 -1.24 -10.43
CA SER A 4 -1.96 -0.88 -11.39
C SER A 4 -0.75 -0.36 -10.65
N HIS A 5 0.35 -0.15 -11.36
CA HIS A 5 1.55 0.39 -10.70
C HIS A 5 2.37 1.21 -11.70
N ASP A 6 3.14 2.15 -11.14
CA ASP A 6 4.07 2.97 -11.89
C ASP A 6 5.43 2.97 -11.20
N GLN A 7 6.48 2.76 -11.95
CA GLN A 7 7.84 2.89 -11.46
C GLN A 7 8.22 4.38 -11.43
N VAL A 8 8.61 4.88 -10.27
CA VAL A 8 8.96 6.29 -10.08
C VAL A 8 10.40 6.38 -9.59
N GLY A 9 11.34 6.31 -10.50
CA GLY A 9 12.75 6.26 -10.14
C GLY A 9 13.25 4.83 -9.91
N PRO A 10 14.51 4.65 -9.51
CA PRO A 10 15.13 3.32 -9.47
C PRO A 10 14.61 2.43 -8.33
N ASP A 11 14.15 3.01 -7.23
CA ASP A 11 13.78 2.27 -6.03
C ASP A 11 12.31 2.34 -5.67
N ILE A 12 11.54 3.24 -6.27
CA ILE A 12 10.20 3.58 -5.84
C ILE A 12 9.17 3.06 -6.83
N VAL A 13 8.17 2.33 -6.34
CA VAL A 13 7.00 1.98 -7.13
C VAL A 13 5.76 2.47 -6.41
N VAL A 14 4.84 3.07 -7.18
CA VAL A 14 3.54 3.48 -6.70
C VAL A 14 2.52 2.45 -7.14
N VAL A 15 1.85 1.82 -6.18
CA VAL A 15 0.81 0.84 -6.43
C VAL A 15 -0.53 1.53 -6.26
N LYS A 16 -1.31 1.63 -7.33
CA LYS A 16 -2.60 2.30 -7.34
C LYS A 16 -3.71 1.27 -7.18
N LEU A 17 -4.53 1.46 -6.18
CA LEU A 17 -5.70 0.61 -5.93
C LEU A 17 -6.96 1.44 -6.12
N ALA A 18 -8.00 0.81 -6.66
CA ALA A 18 -9.29 1.47 -6.84
C ALA A 18 -10.42 0.50 -6.51
N GLY A 19 -11.49 1.03 -5.91
CA GLY A 19 -12.67 0.27 -5.58
C GLY A 19 -12.60 -0.38 -4.20
N ARG A 20 -13.13 -1.58 -4.10
CA ARG A 20 -13.31 -2.28 -2.83
C ARG A 20 -12.16 -3.25 -2.60
N VAL A 21 -11.43 -3.07 -1.50
CA VAL A 21 -10.32 -3.96 -1.13
C VAL A 21 -10.85 -4.92 -0.08
N MET A 22 -11.39 -6.03 -0.54
CA MET A 22 -12.15 -6.96 0.29
C MET A 22 -11.74 -8.40 0.05
N MET A 23 -12.35 -9.31 0.81
CA MET A 23 -12.13 -10.74 0.64
C MET A 23 -12.35 -11.17 -0.81
N GLY A 24 -11.47 -12.04 -1.31
CA GLY A 24 -11.53 -12.57 -2.67
C GLY A 24 -10.14 -12.65 -3.27
N SER A 25 -10.04 -13.37 -4.41
CA SER A 25 -8.77 -13.57 -5.09
C SER A 25 -8.17 -12.27 -5.62
N GLU A 26 -9.01 -11.25 -5.88
CA GLU A 26 -8.51 -9.97 -6.38
C GLU A 26 -7.55 -9.30 -5.41
N SER A 27 -7.84 -9.36 -4.09
CA SER A 27 -6.98 -8.73 -3.11
C SER A 27 -5.64 -9.45 -2.94
N GLU A 28 -5.53 -10.71 -3.37
CA GLU A 28 -4.25 -11.41 -3.37
C GLU A 28 -3.27 -10.79 -4.35
N GLN A 29 -3.75 -10.09 -5.36
CA GLN A 29 -2.91 -9.40 -6.33
C GLN A 29 -2.01 -8.37 -5.65
N ILE A 30 -2.44 -7.82 -4.52
CA ILE A 30 -1.65 -6.83 -3.77
C ILE A 30 -0.33 -7.45 -3.32
N THR A 31 -0.38 -8.56 -2.59
CA THR A 31 0.83 -9.21 -2.09
C THR A 31 1.67 -9.81 -3.22
N ASN A 32 1.02 -10.30 -4.26
CA ASN A 32 1.75 -10.83 -5.42
C ASN A 32 2.53 -9.72 -6.13
N LEU A 33 1.93 -8.56 -6.31
CA LEU A 33 2.60 -7.42 -6.93
C LEU A 33 3.76 -6.92 -6.06
N VAL A 34 3.53 -6.79 -4.75
CA VAL A 34 4.58 -6.38 -3.81
C VAL A 34 5.77 -7.34 -3.89
N SER A 35 5.52 -8.64 -3.81
CA SER A 35 6.57 -9.65 -3.89
C SER A 35 7.36 -9.54 -5.19
N ASN A 36 6.65 -9.36 -6.31
CA ASN A 36 7.27 -9.21 -7.63
C ASN A 36 8.16 -7.97 -7.68
N ARG A 37 7.68 -6.83 -7.18
CA ARG A 37 8.45 -5.59 -7.21
C ARG A 37 9.67 -5.64 -6.30
N LEU A 38 9.57 -6.32 -5.16
CA LEU A 38 10.72 -6.52 -4.28
C LEU A 38 11.80 -7.36 -4.96
N LYS A 39 11.42 -8.36 -5.75
CA LYS A 39 12.37 -9.16 -6.53
C LYS A 39 13.08 -8.32 -7.59
N ARG A 40 12.48 -7.21 -8.04
CA ARG A 40 13.06 -6.29 -9.00
C ARG A 40 13.84 -5.16 -8.32
N SER A 41 14.19 -5.32 -7.05
CA SER A 41 14.97 -4.38 -6.26
C SER A 41 14.27 -3.08 -5.90
N ASN A 42 12.96 -3.00 -6.04
CA ASN A 42 12.22 -1.86 -5.47
C ASN A 42 12.24 -1.99 -3.94
N ARG A 43 12.47 -0.88 -3.25
CA ARG A 43 12.55 -0.88 -1.79
C ARG A 43 11.58 0.08 -1.14
N VAL A 44 11.02 1.01 -1.90
CA VAL A 44 9.96 1.91 -1.41
C VAL A 44 8.70 1.59 -2.19
N ILE A 45 7.71 1.07 -1.48
CA ILE A 45 6.42 0.69 -2.05
C ILE A 45 5.38 1.67 -1.50
N ILE A 46 4.81 2.48 -2.37
CA ILE A 46 3.81 3.46 -2.02
C ILE A 46 2.45 2.98 -2.51
N PHE A 47 1.50 2.86 -1.60
CA PHE A 47 0.12 2.54 -1.98
C PHE A 47 -0.66 3.83 -2.13
N ASP A 48 -1.14 4.10 -3.32
CA ASP A 48 -2.06 5.21 -3.59
C ASP A 48 -3.48 4.70 -3.38
N LEU A 49 -4.12 5.14 -2.31
CA LEU A 49 -5.45 4.71 -1.92
C LEU A 49 -6.55 5.73 -2.25
N SER A 50 -6.23 6.74 -3.05
CA SER A 50 -7.17 7.83 -3.34
C SER A 50 -8.49 7.36 -3.94
N ARG A 51 -8.49 6.24 -4.64
CA ARG A 51 -9.67 5.69 -5.31
C ARG A 51 -10.24 4.45 -4.62
N VAL A 52 -9.73 4.08 -3.46
CA VAL A 52 -10.28 2.98 -2.66
C VAL A 52 -11.54 3.48 -1.95
N THR A 53 -12.63 2.73 -2.07
CA THR A 53 -13.92 3.11 -1.51
C THR A 53 -14.22 2.43 -0.18
N THR A 54 -13.74 1.19 0.01
CA THR A 54 -13.95 0.48 1.26
C THR A 54 -12.91 -0.62 1.42
N ILE A 55 -12.75 -1.10 2.65
CA ILE A 55 -11.80 -2.15 3.00
C ILE A 55 -12.43 -3.01 4.11
N ASP A 56 -12.23 -4.32 4.05
CA ASP A 56 -12.63 -5.23 5.12
C ASP A 56 -11.39 -5.78 5.86
N SER A 57 -11.62 -6.67 6.82
CA SER A 57 -10.52 -7.25 7.59
C SER A 57 -9.55 -8.05 6.74
N THR A 58 -10.02 -8.69 5.67
CA THR A 58 -9.14 -9.40 4.73
C THR A 58 -8.26 -8.41 3.97
N GLY A 59 -8.85 -7.29 3.51
CA GLY A 59 -8.09 -6.23 2.85
C GLY A 59 -7.03 -5.64 3.78
N ILE A 60 -7.37 -5.37 5.03
CA ILE A 60 -6.40 -4.92 6.03
C ILE A 60 -5.28 -5.96 6.16
N GLY A 61 -5.62 -7.24 6.21
CA GLY A 61 -4.64 -8.32 6.27
C GLY A 61 -3.68 -8.32 5.09
N ARG A 62 -4.13 -7.95 3.88
CA ARG A 62 -3.25 -7.84 2.72
C ARG A 62 -2.20 -6.74 2.91
N PHE A 63 -2.59 -5.61 3.50
CA PHE A 63 -1.63 -4.54 3.80
C PHE A 63 -0.64 -4.97 4.88
N ILE A 64 -1.09 -5.68 5.90
CA ILE A 64 -0.21 -6.20 6.94
C ILE A 64 0.78 -7.21 6.34
N SER A 65 0.31 -8.13 5.51
CA SER A 65 1.18 -9.11 4.83
C SER A 65 2.18 -8.41 3.93
N SER A 66 1.75 -7.37 3.21
CA SER A 66 2.63 -6.57 2.36
C SER A 66 3.72 -5.89 3.21
N TYR A 67 3.33 -5.35 4.36
CA TYR A 67 4.29 -4.73 5.27
C TYR A 67 5.37 -5.73 5.70
N HIS A 68 4.98 -6.94 6.07
CA HIS A 68 5.95 -7.96 6.48
C HIS A 68 6.90 -8.34 5.35
N LEU A 69 6.40 -8.46 4.12
CA LEU A 69 7.24 -8.74 2.96
C LEU A 69 8.25 -7.61 2.72
N ILE A 70 7.77 -6.38 2.77
CA ILE A 70 8.60 -5.20 2.53
C ILE A 70 9.65 -5.04 3.63
N ALA A 71 9.25 -5.20 4.88
CA ALA A 71 10.16 -5.10 6.02
C ALA A 71 11.24 -6.18 5.97
N ALA A 72 10.88 -7.41 5.60
CA ALA A 72 11.84 -8.51 5.45
C ALA A 72 12.89 -8.22 4.36
N ALA A 73 12.51 -7.45 3.34
CA ALA A 73 13.42 -7.02 2.28
C ALA A 73 14.16 -5.70 2.62
N LYS A 74 14.00 -5.19 3.84
CA LYS A 74 14.57 -3.93 4.31
C LYS A 74 14.06 -2.72 3.53
N GLY A 75 12.83 -2.81 3.05
CA GLY A 75 12.16 -1.73 2.34
C GLY A 75 11.27 -0.89 3.25
N GLN A 76 10.58 0.06 2.64
CA GLN A 76 9.63 0.91 3.32
C GLN A 76 8.27 0.83 2.62
N MET A 77 7.22 0.74 3.42
CA MET A 77 5.85 0.80 2.95
C MET A 77 5.26 2.15 3.35
N ARG A 78 4.70 2.86 2.37
CA ARG A 78 4.08 4.16 2.58
C ARG A 78 2.66 4.13 2.02
N ILE A 79 1.76 4.85 2.68
CA ILE A 79 0.36 4.98 2.25
C ILE A 79 0.14 6.43 1.85
N ALA A 80 -0.39 6.66 0.66
CA ALA A 80 -0.64 8.00 0.16
C ALA A 80 -2.12 8.21 -0.13
N ALA A 81 -2.60 9.41 0.13
CA ALA A 81 -3.92 9.88 -0.24
C ALA A 81 -5.06 8.99 0.25
N ALA A 82 -4.92 8.40 1.43
CA ALA A 82 -5.98 7.56 2.01
C ALA A 82 -7.22 8.42 2.29
N PRO A 83 -8.42 7.99 1.83
CA PRO A 83 -9.65 8.67 2.20
C PRO A 83 -9.88 8.65 3.71
N ASP A 84 -10.68 9.58 4.21
CA ASP A 84 -10.92 9.71 5.65
C ASP A 84 -11.42 8.42 6.29
N LEU A 85 -12.25 7.66 5.60
CA LEU A 85 -12.74 6.38 6.10
C LEU A 85 -11.58 5.41 6.35
N LEU A 86 -10.64 5.33 5.41
CA LEU A 86 -9.48 4.45 5.56
C LEU A 86 -8.51 4.94 6.62
N LYS A 87 -8.31 6.26 6.71
CA LYS A 87 -7.49 6.82 7.79
C LYS A 87 -8.05 6.43 9.14
N ARG A 88 -9.38 6.48 9.28
CA ARG A 88 -10.04 6.10 10.54
C ARG A 88 -9.85 4.61 10.84
N VAL A 89 -10.00 3.76 9.83
CA VAL A 89 -9.78 2.32 9.98
C VAL A 89 -8.35 2.05 10.44
N PHE A 90 -7.37 2.69 9.82
CA PHE A 90 -5.97 2.51 10.19
C PHE A 90 -5.70 3.05 11.60
N HIS A 91 -6.33 4.15 11.98
CA HIS A 91 -6.15 4.72 13.32
C HIS A 91 -6.75 3.79 14.39
N VAL A 92 -7.97 3.32 14.19
CA VAL A 92 -8.65 2.43 15.14
C VAL A 92 -7.88 1.11 15.29
N SER A 93 -7.31 0.61 14.22
CA SER A 93 -6.50 -0.62 14.21
C SER A 93 -5.06 -0.38 14.62
N ARG A 94 -4.68 0.85 14.93
CA ARG A 94 -3.32 1.27 15.27
C ARG A 94 -2.29 1.00 14.18
N LEU A 95 -2.75 0.84 12.95
CA LEU A 95 -1.86 0.61 11.81
C LEU A 95 -1.17 1.87 11.35
N ASP A 96 -1.68 3.04 11.71
CA ASP A 96 -1.03 4.32 11.44
C ASP A 96 0.26 4.50 12.25
N THR A 97 0.53 3.64 13.22
CA THR A 97 1.83 3.59 13.91
C THR A 97 2.83 2.69 13.17
N VAL A 98 2.35 1.87 12.25
CA VAL A 98 3.15 0.92 11.48
C VAL A 98 3.37 1.43 10.04
N PHE A 99 2.30 1.90 9.40
CA PHE A 99 2.34 2.46 8.06
C PHE A 99 2.48 3.97 8.13
N ARG A 100 3.42 4.52 7.37
CA ARG A 100 3.54 5.98 7.28
C ARG A 100 2.50 6.50 6.28
N LEU A 101 1.65 7.42 6.73
CA LEU A 101 0.59 8.01 5.92
C LEU A 101 0.98 9.39 5.43
N TYR A 102 0.73 9.64 4.15
CA TYR A 102 1.03 10.92 3.49
C TYR A 102 -0.23 11.45 2.83
N ALA A 103 -0.35 12.77 2.77
CA ALA A 103 -1.52 13.40 2.17
C ALA A 103 -1.60 13.15 0.67
N THR A 104 -0.46 13.10 -0.01
CA THR A 104 -0.39 12.93 -1.47
C THR A 104 0.70 11.93 -1.85
N VAL A 105 0.59 11.42 -3.09
CA VAL A 105 1.64 10.56 -3.66
C VAL A 105 2.95 11.33 -3.77
N ASP A 106 2.89 12.60 -4.17
CA ASP A 106 4.10 13.42 -4.28
C ASP A 106 4.83 13.53 -2.95
N ASP A 107 4.10 13.77 -1.86
CA ASP A 107 4.69 13.83 -0.53
C ASP A 107 5.36 12.51 -0.16
N ALA A 108 4.71 11.39 -0.48
CA ALA A 108 5.25 10.06 -0.18
C ALA A 108 6.50 9.77 -1.00
N CYS A 109 6.59 10.27 -2.23
CA CYS A 109 7.75 10.08 -3.10
C CYS A 109 8.96 10.90 -2.65
N LYS A 110 8.73 12.07 -2.04
CA LYS A 110 9.79 13.00 -1.64
C LYS A 110 10.43 12.67 -0.30
N GLU A 111 9.78 11.83 0.49
CA GLU A 111 10.28 11.48 1.81
C GLU A 111 11.52 10.60 1.69
N ASP A 112 12.53 10.92 2.44
CA ASP A 112 13.78 10.15 2.49
C ASP A 112 13.73 8.96 3.44
#